data_19b436068db1de5065ad1493f5362172
#
_entry.id   19b436068db1de5065ad1493f5362172
#
_cell.length_a   1.000
_cell.length_b   1.000
_cell.length_c   1.000
_cell.angle_alpha   90.00
_cell.angle_beta   90.00
_cell.angle_gamma   90.00
#
_symmetry.space_group_name_H-M   'P 1'
#
loop_
_entity.id
_entity.type
_entity.pdbx_description
1 polymer ?
#
loop_
_entity_poly.entity_id
_entity_poly.type
_entity_poly.pdbx_seq_one_letter_code
_entity_poly.pdbx_strand_id
1 'polypeptide(L)'
;MIHQGLNEILGPPSASLHPGLQALRNNIATAEHPITAMRWLRKKSVAPVLADLAAGRRALTHEALDELPDSQALAHLRQVPVGVGALSERDEHMIRAEQLVGRVVAAQSDPEQRSVLHRYTTWQLVRRLRLRNNGALTTIQQFNSVRQRIYGAVAFLDWLTDHQLALDTCQQADLDQWLTDDTAVNRGSAGHVIRWAHKNKLISVRIPARRWMGPTRPLDDQHRWDIARRLLHDDTIKAEDRLAGLLVLVYAQTSAAISRMTIVDLEVSNDAVRLHLGSSPICLPHPVDELAQAVAAKRKGHATIGALTPSLWLFPGGQPGRPISTGALVQRLHKLGIRPGADRSTALFQLVTEIAAAILARTLGIHTDVAVAWQRLSAGDWTNYAAEISRRSSRG
;
A
#
# COMPACT_ATOMS: atom_id res chain seq x y z
N MET A 1 -22.72 30.17 -6.24
CA MET A 1 -22.06 29.26 -7.19
C MET A 1 -22.07 27.80 -6.70
N ILE A 2 -21.59 27.47 -5.47
CA ILE A 2 -21.56 26.08 -4.95
C ILE A 2 -22.96 25.54 -4.72
N HIS A 3 -23.81 26.27 -4.00
CA HIS A 3 -25.21 25.88 -3.73
C HIS A 3 -26.02 25.71 -5.04
N GLN A 4 -25.77 26.52 -6.07
CA GLN A 4 -26.42 26.37 -7.34
C GLN A 4 -26.00 25.07 -8.04
N GLY A 5 -24.70 24.76 -8.09
CA GLY A 5 -24.22 23.51 -8.70
C GLY A 5 -24.64 22.25 -7.91
N LEU A 6 -24.79 22.34 -6.58
CA LEU A 6 -25.36 21.26 -5.77
C LEU A 6 -26.84 21.06 -6.09
N ASN A 7 -27.60 22.15 -6.28
CA ASN A 7 -29.02 22.08 -6.64
C ASN A 7 -29.21 21.50 -8.06
N GLU A 8 -28.30 21.78 -8.99
CA GLU A 8 -28.33 21.21 -10.35
C GLU A 8 -28.18 19.68 -10.36
N ILE A 9 -27.34 19.12 -9.44
CA ILE A 9 -27.00 17.70 -9.46
C ILE A 9 -27.86 16.91 -8.47
N LEU A 10 -28.08 17.42 -7.27
CA LEU A 10 -28.77 16.72 -6.17
C LEU A 10 -30.23 17.22 -5.99
N GLY A 11 -30.70 18.15 -6.82
CA GLY A 11 -31.96 18.82 -6.59
C GLY A 11 -31.91 19.87 -5.47
N PRO A 12 -32.96 20.64 -5.24
CA PRO A 12 -33.06 21.58 -4.10
C PRO A 12 -33.02 20.83 -2.75
N PRO A 13 -32.67 21.52 -1.65
CA PRO A 13 -32.78 20.92 -0.32
C PRO A 13 -34.21 20.46 -0.08
N SER A 14 -34.40 19.17 0.15
CA SER A 14 -35.71 18.57 0.35
C SER A 14 -35.64 17.55 1.48
N ALA A 15 -36.69 17.48 2.30
CA ALA A 15 -36.85 16.46 3.33
C ALA A 15 -36.95 15.03 2.75
N SER A 16 -37.25 14.91 1.45
CA SER A 16 -37.31 13.64 0.73
C SER A 16 -35.93 13.13 0.25
N LEU A 17 -34.89 13.97 0.30
CA LEU A 17 -33.55 13.56 -0.09
C LEU A 17 -32.97 12.56 0.94
N HIS A 18 -32.41 11.46 0.45
CA HIS A 18 -31.81 10.44 1.34
C HIS A 18 -30.82 11.08 2.32
N PRO A 19 -30.85 10.74 3.63
CA PRO A 19 -29.99 11.36 4.66
C PRO A 19 -28.50 11.38 4.30
N GLY A 20 -28.01 10.32 3.66
CA GLY A 20 -26.62 10.26 3.18
C GLY A 20 -26.29 11.26 2.09
N LEU A 21 -27.23 11.56 1.20
CA LEU A 21 -27.04 12.60 0.16
C LEU A 21 -27.17 14.00 0.76
N GLN A 22 -27.98 14.17 1.79
CA GLN A 22 -28.06 15.42 2.55
C GLN A 22 -26.72 15.68 3.29
N ALA A 23 -26.17 14.66 3.92
CA ALA A 23 -24.85 14.74 4.57
C ALA A 23 -23.73 15.02 3.55
N LEU A 24 -23.76 14.39 2.37
CA LEU A 24 -22.85 14.69 1.26
C LEU A 24 -22.97 16.16 0.82
N ARG A 25 -24.18 16.68 0.64
CA ARG A 25 -24.45 18.08 0.31
C ARG A 25 -23.81 19.04 1.34
N ASN A 26 -24.02 18.78 2.62
CA ASN A 26 -23.48 19.60 3.72
C ASN A 26 -21.95 19.57 3.72
N ASN A 27 -21.35 18.40 3.57
CA ASN A 27 -19.89 18.24 3.51
C ASN A 27 -19.25 18.99 2.32
N ILE A 28 -19.93 19.04 1.16
CA ILE A 28 -19.44 19.77 -0.02
C ILE A 28 -19.59 21.28 0.20
N ALA A 29 -20.71 21.72 0.78
CA ALA A 29 -20.95 23.12 1.04
C ALA A 29 -19.95 23.73 2.03
N THR A 30 -19.43 22.91 2.97
CA THR A 30 -18.45 23.31 4.00
C THR A 30 -17.01 22.89 3.68
N ALA A 31 -16.74 22.35 2.49
CA ALA A 31 -15.42 21.86 2.13
C ALA A 31 -14.37 22.98 2.05
N GLU A 32 -13.17 22.75 2.53
CA GLU A 32 -12.02 23.69 2.43
C GLU A 32 -11.69 24.09 0.97
N HIS A 33 -11.94 23.17 0.02
CA HIS A 33 -11.68 23.38 -1.40
C HIS A 33 -12.94 23.13 -2.25
N PRO A 34 -13.92 24.03 -2.16
CA PRO A 34 -15.23 23.83 -2.80
C PRO A 34 -15.18 23.64 -4.31
N ILE A 35 -14.24 24.33 -4.98
CA ILE A 35 -14.05 24.23 -6.46
C ILE A 35 -13.64 22.82 -6.86
N THR A 36 -12.75 22.18 -6.07
CA THR A 36 -12.29 20.81 -6.33
C THR A 36 -13.42 19.81 -6.12
N ALA A 37 -14.23 19.99 -5.08
CA ALA A 37 -15.41 19.18 -4.83
C ALA A 37 -16.46 19.31 -5.95
N MET A 38 -16.72 20.53 -6.42
CA MET A 38 -17.62 20.77 -7.55
C MET A 38 -17.11 20.19 -8.87
N ARG A 39 -15.80 20.24 -9.12
CA ARG A 39 -15.18 19.61 -10.30
C ARG A 39 -15.34 18.09 -10.27
N TRP A 40 -15.23 17.47 -9.08
CA TRP A 40 -15.47 16.04 -8.93
C TRP A 40 -16.94 15.68 -9.14
N LEU A 41 -17.89 16.44 -8.57
CA LEU A 41 -19.34 16.25 -8.76
C LEU A 41 -19.74 16.29 -10.24
N ARG A 42 -19.14 17.18 -11.02
CA ARG A 42 -19.45 17.37 -12.45
C ARG A 42 -18.77 16.36 -13.37
N LYS A 43 -18.01 15.38 -12.84
CA LYS A 43 -17.45 14.31 -13.68
C LYS A 43 -18.56 13.53 -14.37
N LYS A 44 -18.38 13.23 -15.67
CA LYS A 44 -19.32 12.44 -16.49
C LYS A 44 -19.65 11.07 -15.88
N SER A 45 -18.76 10.51 -15.06
CA SER A 45 -18.96 9.23 -14.35
C SER A 45 -19.65 9.38 -13.00
N VAL A 46 -19.78 10.58 -12.44
CA VAL A 46 -20.30 10.83 -11.07
C VAL A 46 -21.66 11.54 -11.14
N ALA A 47 -21.78 12.60 -11.90
CA ALA A 47 -22.98 13.43 -11.95
C ALA A 47 -24.27 12.64 -12.27
N PRO A 48 -24.32 11.76 -13.30
CA PRO A 48 -25.52 10.98 -13.59
C PRO A 48 -25.90 10.04 -12.43
N VAL A 49 -24.90 9.40 -11.80
CA VAL A 49 -25.14 8.48 -10.68
C VAL A 49 -25.73 9.23 -9.49
N LEU A 50 -25.18 10.40 -9.17
CA LEU A 50 -25.73 11.24 -8.09
C LEU A 50 -27.13 11.75 -8.40
N ALA A 51 -27.42 12.12 -9.64
CA ALA A 51 -28.75 12.50 -10.08
C ALA A 51 -29.75 11.34 -9.96
N ASP A 52 -29.35 10.13 -10.30
CA ASP A 52 -30.20 8.94 -10.15
C ASP A 52 -30.46 8.60 -8.68
N LEU A 53 -29.43 8.71 -7.83
CA LEU A 53 -29.57 8.54 -6.38
C LEU A 53 -30.48 9.62 -5.77
N ALA A 54 -30.32 10.88 -6.16
CA ALA A 54 -31.11 12.00 -5.66
C ALA A 54 -32.58 11.92 -6.09
N ALA A 55 -32.85 11.44 -7.31
CA ALA A 55 -34.19 11.25 -7.84
C ALA A 55 -34.85 9.93 -7.36
N GLY A 56 -34.17 9.12 -6.53
CA GLY A 56 -34.68 7.83 -6.06
C GLY A 56 -34.74 6.74 -7.15
N ARG A 57 -34.20 6.98 -8.35
CA ARG A 57 -34.11 5.98 -9.41
C ARG A 57 -33.11 4.87 -9.11
N ARG A 58 -32.15 5.14 -8.26
CA ARG A 58 -31.18 4.16 -7.74
C ARG A 58 -31.14 4.23 -6.20
N ALA A 59 -31.13 3.08 -5.56
CA ALA A 59 -30.97 3.00 -4.11
C ALA A 59 -29.54 3.33 -3.72
N LEU A 60 -29.36 4.02 -2.56
CA LEU A 60 -28.04 4.24 -1.97
C LEU A 60 -27.65 3.02 -1.15
N THR A 61 -27.31 1.93 -1.83
CA THR A 61 -26.82 0.67 -1.24
C THR A 61 -25.54 0.21 -1.94
N HIS A 62 -24.79 -0.66 -1.28
CA HIS A 62 -23.57 -1.21 -1.86
C HIS A 62 -23.85 -2.01 -3.13
N GLU A 63 -24.92 -2.79 -3.15
CA GLU A 63 -25.32 -3.63 -4.27
C GLU A 63 -25.61 -2.78 -5.51
N ALA A 64 -26.44 -1.74 -5.35
CA ALA A 64 -26.77 -0.84 -6.44
C ALA A 64 -25.56 -0.06 -6.99
N LEU A 65 -24.56 0.22 -6.13
CA LEU A 65 -23.31 0.84 -6.55
C LEU A 65 -22.34 -0.16 -7.19
N ASP A 66 -22.44 -1.46 -6.90
CA ASP A 66 -21.60 -2.52 -7.49
C ASP A 66 -21.97 -2.82 -8.95
N GLU A 67 -23.19 -2.50 -9.37
CA GLU A 67 -23.61 -2.60 -10.77
C GLU A 67 -22.91 -1.57 -11.69
N LEU A 68 -22.33 -0.53 -11.09
CA LEU A 68 -21.67 0.54 -11.85
C LEU A 68 -20.28 0.10 -12.33
N PRO A 69 -19.82 0.62 -13.50
CA PRO A 69 -18.48 0.36 -14.00
C PRO A 69 -17.40 0.75 -12.98
N ASP A 70 -16.37 -0.09 -12.83
CA ASP A 70 -15.27 0.19 -11.89
C ASP A 70 -14.46 1.39 -12.36
N SER A 71 -14.50 2.49 -11.60
CA SER A 71 -13.72 3.70 -11.83
C SER A 71 -13.24 4.31 -10.51
N GLN A 72 -12.11 5.02 -10.56
CA GLN A 72 -11.59 5.71 -9.38
C GLN A 72 -12.56 6.78 -8.85
N ALA A 73 -13.31 7.43 -9.75
CA ALA A 73 -14.28 8.46 -9.37
C ALA A 73 -15.47 7.85 -8.60
N LEU A 74 -15.96 6.68 -9.04
CA LEU A 74 -17.03 5.93 -8.36
C LEU A 74 -16.55 5.25 -7.09
N ALA A 75 -15.29 4.79 -7.05
CA ALA A 75 -14.69 4.31 -5.81
C ALA A 75 -14.65 5.42 -4.74
N HIS A 76 -14.36 6.67 -5.14
CA HIS A 76 -14.45 7.81 -4.24
C HIS A 76 -15.90 8.11 -3.85
N LEU A 77 -16.85 8.03 -4.80
CA LEU A 77 -18.29 8.21 -4.53
C LEU A 77 -18.78 7.23 -3.44
N ARG A 78 -18.34 5.98 -3.45
CA ARG A 78 -18.69 4.97 -2.41
C ARG A 78 -18.15 5.32 -1.03
N GLN A 79 -16.95 5.89 -0.97
CA GLN A 79 -16.32 6.26 0.32
C GLN A 79 -17.03 7.42 1.01
N VAL A 80 -17.65 8.34 0.27
CA VAL A 80 -18.29 9.51 0.85
C VAL A 80 -19.52 9.15 1.71
N PRO A 81 -20.49 8.34 1.24
CA PRO A 81 -21.60 7.85 2.06
C PRO A 81 -21.14 7.04 3.28
N VAL A 82 -20.07 6.27 3.16
CA VAL A 82 -19.48 5.55 4.31
C VAL A 82 -18.93 6.55 5.32
N GLY A 83 -18.19 7.56 4.88
CA GLY A 83 -17.61 8.58 5.77
C GLY A 83 -18.65 9.42 6.52
N VAL A 84 -19.88 9.53 6.02
CA VAL A 84 -21.00 10.21 6.70
C VAL A 84 -21.98 9.25 7.38
N GLY A 85 -21.65 7.95 7.45
CA GLY A 85 -22.46 6.94 8.12
C GLY A 85 -23.73 6.53 7.38
N ALA A 86 -23.90 6.91 6.11
CA ALA A 86 -25.05 6.54 5.29
C ALA A 86 -24.95 5.14 4.68
N LEU A 87 -23.73 4.62 4.55
CA LEU A 87 -23.42 3.23 4.19
C LEU A 87 -22.51 2.64 5.26
N SER A 88 -22.67 1.33 5.51
CA SER A 88 -21.77 0.58 6.39
C SER A 88 -20.36 0.50 5.79
N GLU A 89 -19.35 0.49 6.64
CA GLU A 89 -17.98 0.22 6.18
C GLU A 89 -17.87 -1.23 5.70
N ARG A 90 -17.25 -1.42 4.52
CA ARG A 90 -16.92 -2.75 4.00
C ARG A 90 -15.52 -2.78 3.39
N ASP A 91 -14.95 -3.96 3.26
CA ASP A 91 -13.64 -4.13 2.62
C ASP A 91 -13.75 -4.11 1.09
N GLU A 92 -13.79 -2.89 0.51
CA GLU A 92 -13.90 -2.67 -0.93
C GLU A 92 -12.80 -3.37 -1.74
N HIS A 93 -11.58 -3.43 -1.22
CA HIS A 93 -10.48 -4.06 -1.94
C HIS A 93 -10.57 -5.58 -1.92
N MET A 94 -11.10 -6.17 -0.85
CA MET A 94 -11.38 -7.60 -0.78
C MET A 94 -12.49 -7.99 -1.76
N ILE A 95 -13.59 -7.23 -1.79
CA ILE A 95 -14.70 -7.48 -2.71
C ILE A 95 -14.23 -7.37 -4.17
N ARG A 96 -13.45 -6.34 -4.51
CA ARG A 96 -12.86 -6.22 -5.85
C ARG A 96 -11.96 -7.40 -6.21
N ALA A 97 -11.22 -7.95 -5.24
CA ALA A 97 -10.41 -9.15 -5.48
C ALA A 97 -11.30 -10.38 -5.75
N GLU A 98 -12.39 -10.55 -5.02
CA GLU A 98 -13.37 -11.64 -5.21
C GLU A 98 -14.10 -11.52 -6.54
N GLN A 99 -14.55 -10.32 -6.91
CA GLN A 99 -15.16 -10.04 -8.21
C GLN A 99 -14.19 -10.32 -9.37
N LEU A 100 -12.91 -9.96 -9.20
CA LEU A 100 -11.89 -10.28 -10.19
C LEU A 100 -11.72 -11.79 -10.34
N VAL A 101 -11.65 -12.54 -9.23
CA VAL A 101 -11.59 -14.01 -9.26
C VAL A 101 -12.79 -14.59 -10.02
N GLY A 102 -14.00 -14.16 -9.71
CA GLY A 102 -15.20 -14.62 -10.42
C GLY A 102 -15.11 -14.40 -11.92
N ARG A 103 -14.70 -13.21 -12.35
CA ARG A 103 -14.54 -12.86 -13.78
C ARG A 103 -13.49 -13.71 -14.49
N VAL A 104 -12.30 -13.85 -13.95
CA VAL A 104 -11.22 -14.59 -14.62
C VAL A 104 -11.48 -16.09 -14.65
N VAL A 105 -12.12 -16.64 -13.61
CA VAL A 105 -12.53 -18.05 -13.56
C VAL A 105 -13.64 -18.32 -14.58
N ALA A 106 -14.63 -17.43 -14.69
CA ALA A 106 -15.72 -17.57 -15.66
C ALA A 106 -15.21 -17.44 -17.11
N ALA A 107 -14.19 -16.62 -17.35
CA ALA A 107 -13.60 -16.41 -18.67
C ALA A 107 -12.74 -17.59 -19.15
N GLN A 108 -12.27 -18.46 -18.24
CA GLN A 108 -11.44 -19.61 -18.61
C GLN A 108 -12.28 -20.70 -19.27
N SER A 109 -11.98 -21.02 -20.53
CA SER A 109 -12.74 -21.98 -21.35
C SER A 109 -12.46 -23.43 -20.95
N ASP A 110 -11.19 -23.77 -20.68
CA ASP A 110 -10.77 -25.12 -20.29
C ASP A 110 -11.26 -25.46 -18.86
N PRO A 111 -12.03 -26.55 -18.67
CA PRO A 111 -12.56 -26.94 -17.36
C PRO A 111 -11.46 -27.27 -16.33
N GLU A 112 -10.37 -27.90 -16.73
CA GLU A 112 -9.28 -28.28 -15.83
C GLU A 112 -8.51 -27.04 -15.37
N GLN A 113 -8.14 -26.19 -16.31
CA GLN A 113 -7.48 -24.91 -16.00
C GLN A 113 -8.37 -24.00 -15.18
N ARG A 114 -9.69 -23.99 -15.46
CA ARG A 114 -10.68 -23.26 -14.65
C ARG A 114 -10.70 -23.76 -13.21
N SER A 115 -10.66 -25.07 -13.00
CA SER A 115 -10.60 -25.67 -11.66
C SER A 115 -9.30 -25.29 -10.93
N VAL A 116 -8.15 -25.36 -11.61
CA VAL A 116 -6.84 -24.98 -11.09
C VAL A 116 -6.83 -23.49 -10.73
N LEU A 117 -7.29 -22.63 -11.63
CA LEU A 117 -7.35 -21.18 -11.42
C LEU A 117 -8.27 -20.84 -10.24
N HIS A 118 -9.44 -21.45 -10.15
CA HIS A 118 -10.35 -21.26 -9.02
C HIS A 118 -9.71 -21.68 -7.69
N ARG A 119 -9.10 -22.86 -7.62
CA ARG A 119 -8.41 -23.36 -6.42
C ARG A 119 -7.28 -22.42 -5.99
N TYR A 120 -6.44 -21.98 -6.93
CA TYR A 120 -5.33 -21.08 -6.65
C TYR A 120 -5.81 -19.70 -6.19
N THR A 121 -6.73 -19.10 -6.91
CA THR A 121 -7.16 -17.72 -6.64
C THR A 121 -7.98 -17.63 -5.37
N THR A 122 -8.94 -18.55 -5.17
CA THR A 122 -9.83 -18.54 -4.00
C THR A 122 -9.10 -18.96 -2.73
N TRP A 123 -8.40 -20.10 -2.75
CA TRP A 123 -7.85 -20.67 -1.51
C TRP A 123 -6.46 -20.14 -1.18
N GLN A 124 -5.60 -20.01 -2.18
CA GLN A 124 -4.22 -19.58 -1.97
C GLN A 124 -4.07 -18.06 -1.90
N LEU A 125 -4.85 -17.30 -2.66
CA LEU A 125 -4.72 -15.85 -2.69
C LEU A 125 -5.74 -15.16 -1.77
N VAL A 126 -7.04 -15.24 -2.07
CA VAL A 126 -8.09 -14.48 -1.37
C VAL A 126 -8.26 -14.95 0.07
N ARG A 127 -8.43 -16.27 0.30
CA ARG A 127 -8.57 -16.80 1.66
C ARG A 127 -7.36 -16.47 2.54
N ARG A 128 -6.13 -16.62 2.02
CA ARG A 128 -4.93 -16.26 2.79
C ARG A 128 -4.82 -14.78 3.07
N LEU A 129 -5.25 -13.94 2.12
CA LEU A 129 -5.31 -12.51 2.36
C LEU A 129 -6.27 -12.18 3.51
N ARG A 130 -7.48 -12.77 3.48
CA ARG A 130 -8.50 -12.61 4.53
C ARG A 130 -7.97 -13.04 5.91
N LEU A 131 -7.34 -14.21 5.98
CA LEU A 131 -6.76 -14.72 7.24
C LEU A 131 -5.63 -13.81 7.76
N ARG A 132 -4.77 -13.30 6.86
CA ARG A 132 -3.68 -12.38 7.23
C ARG A 132 -4.19 -11.05 7.75
N ASN A 133 -5.25 -10.54 7.16
CA ASN A 133 -5.82 -9.25 7.57
C ASN A 133 -6.55 -9.33 8.92
N ASN A 134 -6.99 -10.52 9.33
CA ASN A 134 -7.63 -10.78 10.64
C ASN A 134 -8.69 -9.71 11.00
N GLY A 135 -9.60 -9.43 10.06
CA GLY A 135 -10.64 -8.41 10.21
C GLY A 135 -10.24 -6.99 9.82
N ALA A 136 -8.96 -6.70 9.63
CA ALA A 136 -8.52 -5.40 9.12
C ALA A 136 -8.82 -5.25 7.62
N LEU A 137 -9.09 -4.02 7.19
CA LEU A 137 -9.37 -3.71 5.80
C LEU A 137 -8.18 -3.99 4.88
N THR A 138 -8.46 -4.57 3.73
CA THR A 138 -7.47 -4.83 2.68
C THR A 138 -6.90 -3.53 2.13
N THR A 139 -5.58 -3.42 2.06
CA THR A 139 -4.91 -2.26 1.47
C THR A 139 -4.89 -2.36 -0.05
N ILE A 140 -4.74 -1.20 -0.72
CA ILE A 140 -4.59 -1.16 -2.20
C ILE A 140 -3.37 -1.95 -2.67
N GLN A 141 -2.27 -1.99 -1.90
CA GLN A 141 -1.07 -2.75 -2.24
C GLN A 141 -1.32 -4.26 -2.14
N GLN A 142 -2.05 -4.70 -1.12
CA GLN A 142 -2.46 -6.10 -0.99
C GLN A 142 -3.35 -6.52 -2.16
N PHE A 143 -4.35 -5.70 -2.51
CA PHE A 143 -5.19 -5.91 -3.69
C PHE A 143 -4.36 -5.98 -4.97
N ASN A 144 -3.47 -5.00 -5.22
CA ASN A 144 -2.61 -4.98 -6.40
C ASN A 144 -1.69 -6.21 -6.47
N SER A 145 -1.15 -6.65 -5.33
CA SER A 145 -0.34 -7.87 -5.27
C SER A 145 -1.14 -9.12 -5.64
N VAL A 146 -2.36 -9.24 -5.12
CA VAL A 146 -3.29 -10.35 -5.49
C VAL A 146 -3.65 -10.27 -6.96
N ARG A 147 -4.04 -9.09 -7.44
CA ARG A 147 -4.39 -8.86 -8.85
C ARG A 147 -3.26 -9.26 -9.80
N GLN A 148 -2.03 -8.86 -9.52
CA GLN A 148 -0.87 -9.23 -10.34
C GLN A 148 -0.65 -10.75 -10.37
N ARG A 149 -0.82 -11.43 -9.23
CA ARG A 149 -0.69 -12.89 -9.15
C ARG A 149 -1.82 -13.61 -9.89
N ILE A 150 -3.03 -13.07 -9.87
CA ILE A 150 -4.16 -13.59 -10.65
C ILE A 150 -3.86 -13.49 -12.15
N TYR A 151 -3.47 -12.29 -12.63
CA TYR A 151 -3.13 -12.12 -14.04
C TYR A 151 -1.89 -12.91 -14.47
N GLY A 152 -0.92 -13.10 -13.58
CA GLY A 152 0.21 -13.98 -13.84
C GLY A 152 -0.22 -15.45 -13.98
N ALA A 153 -1.20 -15.89 -13.20
CA ALA A 153 -1.75 -17.25 -13.34
C ALA A 153 -2.54 -17.41 -14.65
N VAL A 154 -3.39 -16.43 -14.98
CA VAL A 154 -4.14 -16.43 -16.24
C VAL A 154 -3.17 -16.47 -17.43
N ALA A 155 -2.19 -15.57 -17.47
CA ALA A 155 -1.23 -15.52 -18.57
C ALA A 155 -0.43 -16.82 -18.77
N PHE A 156 -0.10 -17.51 -17.67
CA PHE A 156 0.56 -18.81 -17.77
C PHE A 156 -0.36 -19.92 -18.28
N LEU A 157 -1.60 -19.98 -17.81
CA LEU A 157 -2.58 -20.96 -18.26
C LEU A 157 -2.98 -20.74 -19.72
N ASP A 158 -3.20 -19.49 -20.15
CA ASP A 158 -3.51 -19.14 -21.53
C ASP A 158 -2.33 -19.54 -22.45
N TRP A 159 -1.09 -19.27 -22.04
CA TRP A 159 0.09 -19.70 -22.79
C TRP A 159 0.18 -21.22 -22.96
N LEU A 160 -0.15 -22.01 -21.92
CA LEU A 160 -0.24 -23.47 -22.02
C LEU A 160 -1.27 -23.88 -23.07
N THR A 161 -2.45 -23.26 -23.06
CA THR A 161 -3.50 -23.51 -24.03
C THR A 161 -3.03 -23.22 -25.46
N ASP A 162 -2.43 -22.07 -25.68
CA ASP A 162 -1.92 -21.63 -27.00
C ASP A 162 -0.85 -22.59 -27.55
N HIS A 163 -0.09 -23.25 -26.67
CA HIS A 163 0.92 -24.25 -27.03
C HIS A 163 0.43 -25.70 -26.95
N GLN A 164 -0.88 -25.90 -26.75
CA GLN A 164 -1.49 -27.23 -26.63
C GLN A 164 -0.84 -28.10 -25.54
N LEU A 165 -0.41 -27.46 -24.43
CA LEU A 165 0.19 -28.10 -23.27
C LEU A 165 -0.82 -28.16 -22.12
N ALA A 166 -0.82 -29.27 -21.38
CA ALA A 166 -1.50 -29.38 -20.10
C ALA A 166 -0.51 -29.13 -18.94
N LEU A 167 -1.02 -28.84 -17.75
CA LEU A 167 -0.17 -28.58 -16.59
C LEU A 167 0.71 -29.77 -16.21
N ASP A 168 0.18 -30.98 -16.29
CA ASP A 168 0.86 -32.24 -15.95
C ASP A 168 1.90 -32.66 -17.00
N THR A 169 1.69 -32.29 -18.27
CA THR A 169 2.61 -32.60 -19.38
C THR A 169 3.67 -31.53 -19.61
N CYS A 170 3.53 -30.36 -19.03
CA CYS A 170 4.49 -29.26 -19.16
C CYS A 170 5.87 -29.66 -18.61
N GLN A 171 6.90 -29.54 -19.43
CA GLN A 171 8.28 -29.86 -19.11
C GLN A 171 9.10 -28.60 -18.75
N GLN A 172 10.30 -28.81 -18.19
CA GLN A 172 11.17 -27.71 -17.82
C GLN A 172 11.57 -26.85 -19.04
N ALA A 173 11.77 -27.46 -20.19
CA ALA A 173 12.09 -26.75 -21.44
C ALA A 173 10.97 -25.81 -21.88
N ASP A 174 9.69 -26.23 -21.74
CA ASP A 174 8.53 -25.40 -22.07
C ASP A 174 8.45 -24.18 -21.14
N LEU A 175 8.69 -24.41 -19.84
CA LEU A 175 8.73 -23.32 -18.85
C LEU A 175 9.88 -22.35 -19.12
N ASP A 176 11.06 -22.85 -19.46
CA ASP A 176 12.23 -22.02 -19.78
C ASP A 176 11.98 -21.21 -21.06
N GLN A 177 11.32 -21.79 -22.06
CA GLN A 177 10.87 -21.08 -23.25
C GLN A 177 9.91 -19.93 -22.87
N TRP A 178 8.88 -20.24 -22.08
CA TRP A 178 7.92 -19.21 -21.62
C TRP A 178 8.60 -18.09 -20.82
N LEU A 179 9.57 -18.41 -19.98
CA LEU A 179 10.31 -17.43 -19.18
C LEU A 179 11.23 -16.54 -20.02
N THR A 180 11.67 -16.98 -21.17
CA THR A 180 12.54 -16.22 -22.11
C THR A 180 11.75 -15.49 -23.18
N ASP A 181 10.48 -15.80 -23.38
CA ASP A 181 9.61 -15.14 -24.34
C ASP A 181 9.35 -13.68 -23.96
N ASP A 182 9.90 -12.72 -24.71
CA ASP A 182 9.77 -11.29 -24.44
C ASP A 182 8.35 -10.75 -24.63
N THR A 183 7.48 -11.50 -25.32
CA THR A 183 6.07 -11.13 -25.53
C THR A 183 5.19 -11.54 -24.35
N ALA A 184 5.62 -12.46 -23.49
CA ALA A 184 4.83 -12.96 -22.37
C ALA A 184 4.62 -11.91 -21.27
N VAL A 185 3.38 -11.49 -21.10
CA VAL A 185 2.96 -10.50 -20.09
C VAL A 185 2.92 -11.15 -18.71
N ASN A 186 3.20 -10.39 -17.65
CA ASN A 186 3.07 -10.83 -16.25
C ASN A 186 3.96 -12.03 -15.82
N ARG A 187 5.00 -12.40 -16.55
CA ARG A 187 5.95 -13.50 -16.22
C ARG A 187 6.44 -13.46 -14.78
N GLY A 188 6.84 -12.30 -14.30
CA GLY A 188 7.36 -12.14 -12.94
C GLY A 188 6.38 -12.55 -11.83
N SER A 189 5.09 -12.45 -12.10
CA SER A 189 4.02 -12.77 -11.15
C SER A 189 3.56 -14.23 -11.25
N ALA A 190 3.74 -14.90 -12.40
CA ALA A 190 3.34 -16.27 -12.62
C ALA A 190 4.19 -17.28 -11.83
N GLY A 191 5.41 -16.96 -11.47
CA GLY A 191 6.23 -17.80 -10.60
C GLY A 191 5.57 -18.17 -9.27
N HIS A 192 4.53 -17.43 -8.84
CA HIS A 192 3.75 -17.77 -7.66
C HIS A 192 2.80 -18.94 -7.90
N VAL A 193 2.08 -18.96 -9.04
CA VAL A 193 1.17 -20.07 -9.37
C VAL A 193 1.95 -21.33 -9.70
N ILE A 194 3.07 -21.24 -10.41
CA ILE A 194 3.90 -22.39 -10.77
C ILE A 194 4.47 -23.07 -9.51
N ARG A 195 5.02 -22.30 -8.57
CA ARG A 195 5.47 -22.86 -7.28
C ARG A 195 4.35 -23.49 -6.48
N TRP A 196 3.15 -22.88 -6.49
CA TRP A 196 1.97 -23.45 -5.85
C TRP A 196 1.53 -24.74 -6.54
N ALA A 197 1.46 -24.77 -7.87
CA ALA A 197 1.10 -25.94 -8.66
C ALA A 197 2.09 -27.09 -8.43
N HIS A 198 3.40 -26.80 -8.42
CA HIS A 198 4.44 -27.77 -8.10
C HIS A 198 4.28 -28.34 -6.68
N LYS A 199 4.03 -27.48 -5.67
CA LYS A 199 3.78 -27.92 -4.29
C LYS A 199 2.54 -28.84 -4.18
N ASN A 200 1.54 -28.61 -5.02
CA ASN A 200 0.30 -29.43 -5.07
C ASN A 200 0.39 -30.58 -6.08
N LYS A 201 1.57 -30.88 -6.63
CA LYS A 201 1.82 -31.97 -7.58
C LYS A 201 0.98 -31.89 -8.86
N LEU A 202 0.62 -30.68 -9.28
CA LEU A 202 -0.11 -30.42 -10.52
C LEU A 202 0.85 -30.20 -11.72
N ILE A 203 2.12 -29.91 -11.44
CA ILE A 203 3.17 -29.71 -12.43
C ILE A 203 4.48 -30.25 -11.86
N SER A 204 5.31 -30.84 -12.72
CA SER A 204 6.62 -31.41 -12.33
C SER A 204 7.76 -30.38 -12.34
N VAL A 205 7.62 -29.32 -13.11
CA VAL A 205 8.64 -28.29 -13.32
C VAL A 205 8.84 -27.39 -12.08
N ARG A 206 10.01 -26.79 -11.97
CA ARG A 206 10.40 -25.95 -10.85
C ARG A 206 10.87 -24.58 -11.31
N ILE A 207 10.33 -23.53 -10.68
CA ILE A 207 10.96 -22.20 -10.72
C ILE A 207 11.74 -22.01 -9.41
N PRO A 208 13.03 -21.70 -9.47
CA PRO A 208 13.82 -21.36 -8.29
C PRO A 208 13.12 -20.22 -7.53
N ALA A 209 13.04 -20.32 -6.21
CA ALA A 209 12.61 -19.19 -5.42
C ALA A 209 13.60 -18.04 -5.67
N ARG A 210 13.10 -16.84 -5.98
CA ARG A 210 13.96 -15.65 -5.96
C ARG A 210 14.54 -15.55 -4.54
N ARG A 211 15.80 -15.91 -4.40
CA ARG A 211 16.51 -15.62 -3.16
C ARG A 211 16.66 -14.11 -3.07
N TRP A 212 16.32 -13.57 -1.91
CA TRP A 212 16.73 -12.22 -1.60
C TRP A 212 18.27 -12.17 -1.67
N MET A 213 18.79 -11.39 -2.60
CA MET A 213 20.22 -11.29 -2.88
C MET A 213 20.97 -10.41 -1.88
N GLY A 214 20.31 -10.07 -0.78
CA GLY A 214 20.83 -9.11 0.16
C GLY A 214 20.41 -7.67 -0.15
N PRO A 215 20.81 -6.71 0.70
CA PRO A 215 20.58 -5.30 0.43
C PRO A 215 21.36 -4.83 -0.79
N THR A 216 20.77 -3.93 -1.53
CA THR A 216 21.50 -3.09 -2.49
C THR A 216 22.60 -2.32 -1.73
N ARG A 217 23.76 -2.15 -2.38
CA ARG A 217 24.90 -1.42 -1.82
C ARG A 217 24.41 -0.12 -1.16
N PRO A 218 24.83 0.19 0.09
CA PRO A 218 24.46 1.42 0.75
C PRO A 218 24.84 2.64 -0.10
N LEU A 219 23.97 3.64 -0.11
CA LEU A 219 24.27 4.94 -0.70
C LEU A 219 25.19 5.73 0.23
N ASP A 220 25.68 6.86 -0.26
CA ASP A 220 26.46 7.79 0.55
C ASP A 220 25.69 8.20 1.82
N ASP A 221 26.25 7.88 2.98
CA ASP A 221 25.66 8.16 4.28
C ASP A 221 25.60 9.67 4.55
N GLN A 222 26.58 10.45 4.05
CA GLN A 222 26.60 11.89 4.22
C GLN A 222 25.37 12.55 3.58
N HIS A 223 25.02 12.14 2.36
CA HIS A 223 23.83 12.65 1.68
C HIS A 223 22.54 12.39 2.47
N ARG A 224 22.42 11.20 3.06
CA ARG A 224 21.30 10.84 3.93
C ARG A 224 21.18 11.77 5.14
N TRP A 225 22.30 12.05 5.81
CA TRP A 225 22.33 12.94 6.96
C TRP A 225 22.06 14.39 6.59
N ASP A 226 22.49 14.85 5.42
CA ASP A 226 22.20 16.21 4.95
C ASP A 226 20.71 16.42 4.70
N ILE A 227 20.04 15.42 4.11
CA ILE A 227 18.57 15.44 3.97
C ILE A 227 17.92 15.41 5.36
N ALA A 228 18.35 14.54 6.26
CA ALA A 228 17.78 14.43 7.60
C ALA A 228 17.87 15.76 8.38
N ARG A 229 19.04 16.44 8.35
CA ARG A 229 19.21 17.78 8.96
C ARG A 229 18.26 18.80 8.35
N ARG A 230 18.14 18.82 7.02
CA ARG A 230 17.19 19.72 6.36
C ARG A 230 15.76 19.47 6.82
N LEU A 231 15.33 18.20 6.93
CA LEU A 231 13.99 17.87 7.40
C LEU A 231 13.74 18.26 8.87
N LEU A 232 14.79 18.31 9.71
CA LEU A 232 14.68 18.74 11.10
C LEU A 232 14.46 20.26 11.22
N HIS A 233 15.03 21.06 10.32
CA HIS A 233 15.12 22.50 10.50
C HIS A 233 14.39 23.35 9.45
N ASP A 234 13.94 22.77 8.34
CA ASP A 234 13.26 23.50 7.26
C ASP A 234 11.74 23.47 7.45
N ASP A 235 11.19 24.48 8.10
CA ASP A 235 9.75 24.63 8.37
C ASP A 235 8.92 24.95 7.12
N THR A 236 9.55 25.23 5.97
CA THR A 236 8.82 25.38 4.70
C THR A 236 8.30 24.06 4.18
N ILE A 237 8.89 22.93 4.62
CA ILE A 237 8.43 21.57 4.32
C ILE A 237 7.31 21.21 5.29
N LYS A 238 6.23 20.61 4.79
CA LYS A 238 5.12 20.17 5.62
C LYS A 238 5.59 19.22 6.72
N ALA A 239 5.12 19.43 7.95
CA ALA A 239 5.48 18.60 9.10
C ALA A 239 5.29 17.10 8.87
N GLU A 240 4.20 16.70 8.20
CA GLU A 240 3.95 15.30 7.82
C GLU A 240 5.06 14.73 6.91
N ASP A 241 5.53 15.50 5.93
CA ASP A 241 6.57 15.06 5.00
C ASP A 241 7.94 15.01 5.68
N ARG A 242 8.21 15.95 6.58
CA ARG A 242 9.40 15.97 7.43
C ARG A 242 9.48 14.73 8.31
N LEU A 243 8.41 14.45 9.06
CA LEU A 243 8.34 13.28 9.93
C LEU A 243 8.44 11.97 9.12
N ALA A 244 7.70 11.84 8.03
CA ALA A 244 7.76 10.65 7.17
C ALA A 244 9.17 10.42 6.59
N GLY A 245 9.85 11.48 6.17
CA GLY A 245 11.23 11.41 5.70
C GLY A 245 12.21 10.95 6.78
N LEU A 246 12.10 11.48 8.00
CA LEU A 246 12.93 11.07 9.14
C LEU A 246 12.67 9.61 9.54
N LEU A 247 11.43 9.14 9.47
CA LEU A 247 11.09 7.73 9.72
C LEU A 247 11.77 6.79 8.72
N VAL A 248 11.98 7.22 7.47
CA VAL A 248 12.76 6.44 6.48
C VAL A 248 14.26 6.54 6.76
N LEU A 249 14.79 7.78 6.90
CA LEU A 249 16.21 8.06 6.89
C LEU A 249 16.89 7.67 8.21
N VAL A 250 16.22 7.85 9.34
CA VAL A 250 16.78 7.62 10.67
C VAL A 250 16.29 6.31 11.28
N TYR A 251 14.98 6.05 11.19
CA TYR A 251 14.36 4.88 11.80
C TYR A 251 14.14 3.71 10.84
N ALA A 252 14.68 3.79 9.63
CA ALA A 252 14.66 2.73 8.62
C ALA A 252 13.28 2.13 8.34
N GLN A 253 12.21 2.92 8.48
CA GLN A 253 10.85 2.45 8.25
C GLN A 253 10.51 2.35 6.76
N THR A 254 9.65 1.38 6.41
CA THR A 254 9.12 1.27 5.05
C THR A 254 8.02 2.29 4.85
N SER A 255 7.88 2.82 3.62
CA SER A 255 6.74 3.69 3.29
C SER A 255 5.38 3.02 3.54
N ALA A 256 5.32 1.68 3.46
CA ALA A 256 4.11 0.92 3.76
C ALA A 256 3.80 0.86 5.28
N ALA A 257 4.81 0.82 6.14
CA ALA A 257 4.63 0.91 7.59
C ALA A 257 4.22 2.33 7.99
N ILE A 258 4.95 3.33 7.50
CA ILE A 258 4.66 4.76 7.76
C ILE A 258 3.23 5.11 7.36
N SER A 259 2.79 4.70 6.16
CA SER A 259 1.44 5.01 5.69
C SER A 259 0.33 4.45 6.58
N ARG A 260 0.60 3.42 7.37
CA ARG A 260 -0.38 2.76 8.25
C ARG A 260 -0.24 3.12 9.72
N MET A 261 0.67 4.03 10.05
CA MET A 261 0.80 4.50 11.43
C MET A 261 -0.47 5.24 11.88
N THR A 262 -0.86 4.95 13.09
CA THR A 262 -2.03 5.53 13.76
C THR A 262 -1.58 6.40 14.94
N ILE A 263 -2.51 7.12 15.53
CA ILE A 263 -2.23 7.88 16.75
C ILE A 263 -1.87 6.98 17.95
N VAL A 264 -2.33 5.72 17.92
CA VAL A 264 -2.04 4.75 18.98
C VAL A 264 -0.56 4.35 18.99
N ASP A 265 0.12 4.47 17.83
CA ASP A 265 1.55 4.19 17.72
C ASP A 265 2.41 5.32 18.32
N LEU A 266 1.81 6.47 18.70
CA LEU A 266 2.48 7.61 19.31
C LEU A 266 1.97 7.83 20.74
N GLU A 267 2.80 7.53 21.72
CA GLU A 267 2.54 7.76 23.13
C GLU A 267 3.16 9.10 23.57
N VAL A 268 2.33 10.04 23.98
CA VAL A 268 2.75 11.35 24.47
C VAL A 268 2.55 11.41 25.98
N SER A 269 3.63 11.53 26.73
CA SER A 269 3.62 11.74 28.19
C SER A 269 4.28 13.08 28.53
N ASN A 270 4.16 13.51 29.79
CA ASN A 270 4.73 14.77 30.23
C ASN A 270 6.28 14.82 30.08
N ASP A 271 6.93 13.66 30.14
CA ASP A 271 8.40 13.56 30.17
C ASP A 271 9.00 13.13 28.83
N ALA A 272 8.22 12.51 27.94
CA ALA A 272 8.74 11.96 26.70
C ALA A 272 7.66 11.64 25.67
N VAL A 273 8.06 11.71 24.42
CA VAL A 273 7.28 11.19 23.29
C VAL A 273 7.88 9.87 22.84
N ARG A 274 7.07 8.81 22.82
CA ARG A 274 7.50 7.48 22.43
C ARG A 274 6.77 7.04 21.18
N LEU A 275 7.50 6.40 20.27
CA LEU A 275 6.96 5.89 19.01
C LEU A 275 7.08 4.36 18.98
N HIS A 276 5.97 3.68 18.75
CA HIS A 276 5.87 2.23 18.63
C HIS A 276 6.05 1.79 17.17
N LEU A 277 7.29 1.46 16.79
CA LEU A 277 7.61 0.89 15.47
C LEU A 277 7.60 -0.63 15.48
N GLY A 278 7.84 -1.22 16.64
CA GLY A 278 7.86 -2.66 16.91
C GLY A 278 7.25 -2.95 18.28
N SER A 279 7.71 -4.03 18.92
CA SER A 279 7.23 -4.41 20.27
C SER A 279 7.84 -3.58 21.40
N SER A 280 8.93 -2.87 21.13
CA SER A 280 9.58 -1.98 22.10
C SER A 280 9.48 -0.54 21.58
N PRO A 281 8.96 0.41 22.40
CA PRO A 281 8.86 1.81 21.98
C PRO A 281 10.23 2.49 21.90
N ILE A 282 10.32 3.51 21.07
CA ILE A 282 11.49 4.37 20.92
C ILE A 282 11.15 5.73 21.50
N CYS A 283 11.96 6.24 22.42
CA CYS A 283 11.88 7.63 22.84
C CYS A 283 12.40 8.53 21.73
N LEU A 284 11.57 9.47 21.25
CA LEU A 284 11.96 10.40 20.22
C LEU A 284 12.80 11.54 20.83
N PRO A 285 13.99 11.81 20.28
CA PRO A 285 14.79 12.94 20.73
C PRO A 285 14.23 14.27 20.21
N HIS A 286 14.53 15.36 20.91
CA HIS A 286 14.30 16.70 20.40
C HIS A 286 15.15 16.97 19.14
N PRO A 287 14.61 17.58 18.07
CA PRO A 287 13.26 18.16 17.90
C PRO A 287 12.27 17.20 17.21
N VAL A 288 12.56 15.91 17.08
CA VAL A 288 11.67 14.92 16.40
C VAL A 288 10.39 14.69 17.21
N ASP A 289 10.48 14.75 18.53
CA ASP A 289 9.36 14.64 19.46
C ASP A 289 8.33 15.75 19.24
N GLU A 290 8.76 17.00 19.15
CA GLU A 290 7.90 18.16 18.86
C GLU A 290 7.25 18.03 17.46
N LEU A 291 8.04 17.61 16.46
CA LEU A 291 7.53 17.39 15.12
C LEU A 291 6.45 16.30 15.08
N ALA A 292 6.66 15.19 15.80
CA ALA A 292 5.68 14.11 15.90
C ALA A 292 4.38 14.57 16.59
N GLN A 293 4.48 15.36 17.67
CA GLN A 293 3.33 15.95 18.34
C GLN A 293 2.58 16.92 17.43
N ALA A 294 3.30 17.78 16.68
CA ALA A 294 2.70 18.71 15.74
C ALA A 294 1.93 18.00 14.63
N VAL A 295 2.46 16.89 14.10
CA VAL A 295 1.77 16.04 13.12
C VAL A 295 0.55 15.39 13.74
N ALA A 296 0.66 14.85 14.97
CA ALA A 296 -0.44 14.23 15.66
C ALA A 296 -1.59 15.22 15.99
N ALA A 297 -1.27 16.46 16.34
CA ALA A 297 -2.27 17.49 16.63
C ALA A 297 -3.02 17.95 15.37
N LYS A 298 -2.33 18.01 14.22
CA LYS A 298 -2.88 18.52 12.94
C LYS A 298 -3.47 17.42 12.03
N ARG A 299 -3.86 16.27 12.56
CA ARG A 299 -4.43 15.13 11.79
C ARG A 299 -5.74 15.48 11.09
N LYS A 300 -5.69 16.36 10.12
CA LYS A 300 -6.81 16.60 9.21
C LYS A 300 -6.73 15.63 8.04
N GLY A 301 -7.84 14.94 7.74
CA GLY A 301 -7.95 14.18 6.52
C GLY A 301 -7.81 15.10 5.30
N HIS A 302 -6.99 14.69 4.32
CA HIS A 302 -6.84 15.42 3.05
C HIS A 302 -7.99 15.16 2.08
N ALA A 303 -9.05 14.48 2.54
CA ALA A 303 -10.24 14.25 1.73
C ALA A 303 -10.97 15.58 1.50
N THR A 304 -11.22 15.89 0.23
CA THR A 304 -11.97 17.09 -0.16
C THR A 304 -13.41 17.06 0.35
N ILE A 305 -13.94 15.85 0.55
CA ILE A 305 -15.33 15.58 1.00
C ILE A 305 -15.28 14.48 2.04
N GLY A 306 -16.00 14.63 3.15
CA GLY A 306 -16.11 13.62 4.21
C GLY A 306 -14.84 13.41 5.03
N ALA A 307 -14.00 14.43 5.15
CA ALA A 307 -12.81 14.35 6.00
C ALA A 307 -13.20 14.12 7.45
N LEU A 308 -12.69 13.03 8.04
CA LEU A 308 -12.85 12.76 9.47
C LEU A 308 -11.82 13.56 10.25
N THR A 309 -12.26 14.30 11.25
CA THR A 309 -11.39 15.09 12.13
C THR A 309 -11.78 14.82 13.58
N PRO A 310 -10.86 14.37 14.45
CA PRO A 310 -9.48 13.97 14.14
C PRO A 310 -9.39 12.60 13.43
N SER A 311 -8.45 12.45 12.52
CA SER A 311 -8.18 11.16 11.88
C SER A 311 -7.52 10.18 12.86
N LEU A 312 -7.84 8.89 12.76
CA LEU A 312 -7.11 7.82 13.43
C LEU A 312 -5.66 7.70 12.90
N TRP A 313 -5.49 7.97 11.61
CA TRP A 313 -4.20 7.82 10.95
C TRP A 313 -3.27 8.99 11.25
N LEU A 314 -2.01 8.71 11.54
CA LEU A 314 -0.98 9.73 11.72
C LEU A 314 -0.68 10.44 10.38
N PHE A 315 -0.80 9.70 9.27
CA PHE A 315 -0.66 10.20 7.90
C PHE A 315 -1.98 9.97 7.13
N PRO A 316 -2.99 10.83 7.32
CA PRO A 316 -4.27 10.66 6.64
C PRO A 316 -4.16 10.88 5.13
N GLY A 317 -4.97 10.15 4.37
CA GLY A 317 -5.01 10.20 2.91
C GLY A 317 -6.06 11.14 2.35
N GLY A 318 -6.15 11.15 1.01
CA GLY A 318 -7.15 11.93 0.28
C GLY A 318 -8.55 11.28 0.23
N GLN A 319 -8.72 10.08 0.77
CA GLN A 319 -10.01 9.42 0.90
C GLN A 319 -10.48 9.47 2.36
N PRO A 320 -11.79 9.68 2.61
CA PRO A 320 -12.32 9.71 3.98
C PRO A 320 -11.96 8.43 4.75
N GLY A 321 -11.52 8.59 5.99
CA GLY A 321 -11.19 7.47 6.87
C GLY A 321 -9.99 6.61 6.45
N ARG A 322 -9.32 6.92 5.35
CA ARG A 322 -8.19 6.12 4.83
C ARG A 322 -6.84 6.80 5.07
N PRO A 323 -5.78 6.01 5.29
CA PRO A 323 -4.43 6.54 5.36
C PRO A 323 -3.95 7.01 3.98
N ILE A 324 -2.86 7.77 3.95
CA ILE A 324 -2.15 8.06 2.71
C ILE A 324 -1.74 6.76 2.02
N SER A 325 -1.94 6.65 0.71
CA SER A 325 -1.46 5.47 0.00
C SER A 325 0.08 5.44 -0.03
N THR A 326 0.66 4.24 0.04
CA THR A 326 2.13 4.09 -0.04
C THR A 326 2.71 4.75 -1.29
N GLY A 327 2.01 4.66 -2.44
CA GLY A 327 2.44 5.30 -3.68
C GLY A 327 2.47 6.83 -3.57
N ALA A 328 1.42 7.44 -2.99
CA ALA A 328 1.38 8.88 -2.77
C ALA A 328 2.47 9.33 -1.80
N LEU A 329 2.71 8.58 -0.73
CA LEU A 329 3.79 8.87 0.22
C LEU A 329 5.16 8.80 -0.47
N VAL A 330 5.43 7.76 -1.26
CA VAL A 330 6.68 7.62 -2.02
C VAL A 330 6.88 8.80 -2.97
N GLN A 331 5.84 9.24 -3.67
CA GLN A 331 5.92 10.42 -4.55
C GLN A 331 6.25 11.71 -3.77
N ARG A 332 5.67 11.89 -2.57
CA ARG A 332 5.99 13.04 -1.71
C ARG A 332 7.46 13.00 -1.26
N LEU A 333 7.94 11.83 -0.84
CA LEU A 333 9.33 11.63 -0.41
C LEU A 333 10.33 11.83 -1.55
N HIS A 334 10.02 11.38 -2.77
CA HIS A 334 10.86 11.62 -3.95
C HIS A 334 11.04 13.11 -4.24
N LYS A 335 10.00 13.94 -4.04
CA LYS A 335 10.12 15.41 -4.20
C LYS A 335 11.11 16.06 -3.21
N LEU A 336 11.36 15.40 -2.09
CA LEU A 336 12.35 15.82 -1.08
C LEU A 336 13.77 15.25 -1.34
N GLY A 337 13.94 14.49 -2.43
CA GLY A 337 15.18 13.82 -2.77
C GLY A 337 15.38 12.47 -2.06
N ILE A 338 14.36 11.97 -1.34
CA ILE A 338 14.43 10.70 -0.62
C ILE A 338 14.03 9.56 -1.55
N ARG A 339 14.86 8.53 -1.65
CA ARG A 339 14.57 7.25 -2.32
C ARG A 339 14.29 6.16 -1.29
N PRO A 340 13.02 5.94 -0.86
CA PRO A 340 12.70 5.20 0.36
C PRO A 340 13.32 3.79 0.45
N GLY A 341 13.47 3.10 -0.68
CA GLY A 341 14.09 1.78 -0.69
C GLY A 341 15.59 1.80 -0.43
N ALA A 342 16.31 2.66 -1.13
CA ALA A 342 17.76 2.78 -1.04
C ALA A 342 18.20 3.45 0.28
N ASP A 343 17.56 4.56 0.65
CA ASP A 343 17.91 5.30 1.86
C ASP A 343 17.58 4.52 3.14
N ARG A 344 16.46 3.76 3.13
CA ARG A 344 16.17 2.81 4.19
C ARG A 344 17.24 1.73 4.31
N SER A 345 17.74 1.23 3.19
CA SER A 345 18.79 0.20 3.19
C SER A 345 20.07 0.74 3.81
N THR A 346 20.44 1.99 3.50
CA THR A 346 21.57 2.67 4.10
C THR A 346 21.38 2.87 5.61
N ALA A 347 20.19 3.32 6.03
CA ALA A 347 19.87 3.48 7.45
C ALA A 347 19.94 2.14 8.21
N LEU A 348 19.39 1.04 7.64
CA LEU A 348 19.50 -0.28 8.26
C LEU A 348 20.95 -0.77 8.36
N PHE A 349 21.75 -0.55 7.33
CA PHE A 349 23.17 -0.93 7.33
C PHE A 349 23.92 -0.25 8.49
N GLN A 350 23.68 1.04 8.69
CA GLN A 350 24.26 1.77 9.83
C GLN A 350 23.76 1.24 11.18
N LEU A 351 22.45 1.11 11.34
CA LEU A 351 21.86 0.66 12.60
C LEU A 351 22.35 -0.73 13.04
N VAL A 352 22.58 -1.65 12.11
CA VAL A 352 23.05 -3.01 12.43
C VAL A 352 24.54 -3.05 12.79
N THR A 353 25.32 -2.00 12.50
CA THR A 353 26.71 -1.88 12.98
C THR A 353 26.77 -1.48 14.45
N GLU A 354 25.74 -0.78 14.94
CA GLU A 354 25.73 -0.20 16.29
C GLU A 354 24.82 -0.96 17.26
N ILE A 355 23.75 -1.60 16.73
CA ILE A 355 22.69 -2.23 17.54
C ILE A 355 22.57 -3.71 17.22
N ALA A 356 22.51 -4.55 18.25
CA ALA A 356 22.34 -5.99 18.09
C ALA A 356 21.03 -6.33 17.34
N ALA A 357 21.08 -7.31 16.43
CA ALA A 357 19.96 -7.69 15.56
C ALA A 357 18.65 -7.98 16.33
N ALA A 358 18.73 -8.60 17.50
CA ALA A 358 17.55 -8.91 18.31
C ALA A 358 16.87 -7.64 18.87
N ILE A 359 17.66 -6.66 19.30
CA ILE A 359 17.15 -5.35 19.76
C ILE A 359 16.55 -4.61 18.61
N LEU A 360 17.25 -4.53 17.47
CA LEU A 360 16.80 -3.87 16.27
C LEU A 360 15.48 -4.44 15.74
N ALA A 361 15.33 -5.77 15.74
CA ALA A 361 14.11 -6.43 15.33
C ALA A 361 12.91 -6.01 16.19
N ARG A 362 13.07 -6.01 17.52
CA ARG A 362 12.01 -5.60 18.46
C ARG A 362 11.67 -4.11 18.35
N THR A 363 12.68 -3.27 18.17
CA THR A 363 12.52 -1.81 18.15
C THR A 363 11.93 -1.31 16.85
N LEU A 364 12.41 -1.83 15.70
CA LEU A 364 11.94 -1.38 14.37
C LEU A 364 10.77 -2.20 13.80
N GLY A 365 10.35 -3.28 14.47
CA GLY A 365 9.28 -4.15 13.99
C GLY A 365 9.65 -4.95 12.74
N ILE A 366 10.94 -5.27 12.55
CA ILE A 366 11.41 -6.12 11.45
C ILE A 366 11.60 -7.57 11.93
N HIS A 367 11.50 -8.53 10.99
CA HIS A 367 11.74 -9.93 11.35
C HIS A 367 13.20 -10.14 11.77
N THR A 368 13.42 -10.97 12.80
CA THR A 368 14.77 -11.24 13.34
C THR A 368 15.72 -11.75 12.26
N ASP A 369 15.27 -12.65 11.37
CA ASP A 369 16.09 -13.18 10.28
C ASP A 369 16.54 -12.06 9.31
N VAL A 370 15.71 -11.03 9.11
CA VAL A 370 16.07 -9.86 8.30
C VAL A 370 17.16 -9.06 9.01
N ALA A 371 17.00 -8.79 10.30
CA ALA A 371 18.01 -8.08 11.08
C ALA A 371 19.36 -8.82 11.11
N VAL A 372 19.34 -10.14 11.31
CA VAL A 372 20.52 -11.00 11.28
C VAL A 372 21.19 -11.01 9.90
N ALA A 373 20.39 -11.06 8.83
CA ALA A 373 20.95 -11.03 7.48
C ALA A 373 21.66 -9.70 7.19
N TRP A 374 21.11 -8.58 7.65
CA TRP A 374 21.75 -7.27 7.55
C TRP A 374 23.03 -7.19 8.39
N GLN A 375 23.01 -7.73 9.62
CA GLN A 375 24.19 -7.77 10.49
C GLN A 375 25.33 -8.60 9.88
N ARG A 376 25.03 -9.74 9.26
CA ARG A 376 26.03 -10.55 8.57
C ARG A 376 26.68 -9.81 7.40
N LEU A 377 25.92 -8.99 6.70
CA LEU A 377 26.43 -8.19 5.58
C LEU A 377 27.35 -7.07 6.07
N SER A 378 26.97 -6.37 7.13
CA SER A 378 27.84 -5.34 7.73
C SER A 378 29.13 -5.95 8.29
N ALA A 379 29.07 -7.14 8.92
CA ALA A 379 30.25 -7.87 9.39
C ALA A 379 31.17 -8.32 8.24
N GLY A 380 30.59 -8.72 7.08
CA GLY A 380 31.35 -9.07 5.88
C GLY A 380 32.13 -7.89 5.28
N ASP A 381 31.52 -6.69 5.29
CA ASP A 381 32.21 -5.46 4.88
C ASP A 381 33.38 -5.10 5.79
N TRP A 382 33.24 -5.29 7.11
CA TRP A 382 34.36 -5.11 8.06
C TRP A 382 35.50 -6.11 7.80
N THR A 383 35.18 -7.34 7.48
CA THR A 383 36.17 -8.39 7.16
C THR A 383 36.93 -8.02 5.89
N ASN A 384 36.24 -7.53 4.87
CA ASN A 384 36.88 -7.07 3.61
C ASN A 384 37.75 -5.82 3.83
N TYR A 385 37.30 -4.88 4.67
CA TYR A 385 38.05 -3.68 5.03
C TYR A 385 39.32 -4.03 5.82
N ALA A 386 39.21 -4.92 6.82
CA ALA A 386 40.36 -5.41 7.59
C ALA A 386 41.37 -6.14 6.70
N ALA A 387 40.91 -6.95 5.76
CA ALA A 387 41.76 -7.63 4.78
C ALA A 387 42.46 -6.67 3.82
N GLU A 388 41.81 -5.55 3.49
CA GLU A 388 42.42 -4.51 2.65
C GLU A 388 43.47 -3.69 3.39
N ILE A 389 43.22 -3.34 4.66
CA ILE A 389 44.22 -2.68 5.54
C ILE A 389 45.42 -3.59 5.75
N SER A 390 45.18 -4.87 6.07
CA SER A 390 46.27 -5.86 6.24
C SER A 390 47.12 -6.00 4.98
N ARG A 391 46.52 -5.97 3.81
CA ARG A 391 47.25 -5.98 2.52
C ARG A 391 48.05 -4.70 2.27
N ARG A 392 47.56 -3.55 2.70
CA ARG A 392 48.30 -2.27 2.62
C ARG A 392 49.46 -2.22 3.60
N SER A 393 49.27 -2.71 4.81
CA SER A 393 50.31 -2.77 5.86
C SER A 393 51.41 -3.81 5.54
N SER A 394 51.13 -4.83 4.74
CA SER A 394 52.13 -5.83 4.30
C SER A 394 52.90 -5.43 3.03
N ARG A 395 52.60 -4.26 2.41
CA ARG A 395 53.27 -3.71 1.24
C ARG A 395 54.11 -2.46 1.54
N GLY A 396 54.15 -2.04 2.79
CA GLY A 396 55.07 -0.99 3.31
C GLY A 396 56.09 -1.59 4.25
#